data_0148f0c446ed8d997d4b521f1f409050
#
_entry.id   0148f0c446ed8d997d4b521f1f409050
#
_cell.length_a   1.000
_cell.length_b   1.000
_cell.length_c   1.000
_cell.angle_alpha   90.00
_cell.angle_beta   90.00
_cell.angle_gamma   90.00
#
_symmetry.space_group_name_H-M   'P 1'
#
loop_
_entity.id
_entity.type
_entity.pdbx_description
1 polymer ?
#
loop_
_entity_poly.entity_id
_entity_poly.type
_entity_poly.pdbx_seq_one_letter_code
_entity_poly.pdbx_strand_id
1 'polypeptide(L)'
;LGLTAADWNGRQWQNNEGMLGGAFILKAGSARTERIDGRDALVLEPGTTLEYRHPLLSPSKEHTISGLVHRLGRWQSYEAEPALSSGVISLQSRAEPLIITNLRYYNWKQAPAEQEYDTTTDIVRLPAADQRKRGLVVSITADDFAVGDTVHYLSNHGIEGYFEAHKAPSIIKEVEGKKSFSFDGHQVFQSSFSLPATLLDNAPYTLEAWILNDSIAENECVADFTTSHDELEKIMLVSGTEPRCGVINHYGWYEDTGYKDMKELAGKWQHIYICFDGRMEQVYINGKLISEKDIQLLIKPSQYVTLGRNAEHNWPFTGYLHSLKLWDEYIPIKK
;
A
#
# COMPACT_ATOMS: atom_id res chain seq x y z
N LEU A 1 -5.07 9.08 12.98
CA LEU A 1 -5.75 10.28 12.47
C LEU A 1 -5.32 10.52 11.05
N GLY A 2 -6.29 10.94 10.23
CA GLY A 2 -6.05 11.38 8.86
C GLY A 2 -6.88 12.62 8.56
N LEU A 3 -6.24 13.72 8.21
CA LEU A 3 -6.89 15.01 7.94
C LEU A 3 -6.33 15.62 6.67
N THR A 4 -7.21 16.15 5.84
CA THR A 4 -6.86 16.97 4.67
C THR A 4 -7.39 18.38 4.83
N ALA A 5 -6.86 19.34 4.09
CA ALA A 5 -7.32 20.72 4.17
C ALA A 5 -8.82 20.86 3.82
N ALA A 6 -9.36 19.97 3.00
CA ALA A 6 -10.77 19.95 2.63
C ALA A 6 -11.72 19.63 3.80
N ASP A 7 -11.21 19.01 4.86
CA ASP A 7 -12.00 18.62 6.03
C ASP A 7 -12.21 19.77 7.03
N TRP A 8 -11.73 20.97 6.73
CA TRP A 8 -11.93 22.17 7.54
C TRP A 8 -13.30 22.83 7.29
N ASN A 9 -14.08 23.02 8.34
CA ASN A 9 -15.42 23.62 8.27
C ASN A 9 -15.51 25.05 8.84
N GLY A 10 -14.40 25.73 9.04
CA GLY A 10 -14.31 27.06 9.64
C GLY A 10 -14.09 27.07 11.16
N ARG A 11 -14.33 25.98 11.86
CA ARG A 11 -14.15 25.86 13.32
C ARG A 11 -13.52 24.54 13.77
N GLN A 12 -13.67 23.52 12.98
CA GLN A 12 -13.21 22.17 13.25
C GLN A 12 -12.52 21.59 12.02
N TRP A 13 -11.42 20.88 12.22
CA TRP A 13 -10.75 20.07 11.24
C TRP A 13 -11.13 18.61 11.50
N GLN A 14 -12.10 18.10 10.69
CA GLN A 14 -12.66 16.77 10.88
C GLN A 14 -11.66 15.68 10.52
N ASN A 15 -11.61 14.65 11.34
CA ASN A 15 -10.88 13.43 11.04
C ASN A 15 -11.82 12.48 10.28
N ASN A 16 -11.88 12.62 8.95
CA ASN A 16 -12.75 11.82 8.09
C ASN A 16 -12.08 10.51 7.61
N GLU A 17 -10.76 10.41 7.77
CA GLU A 17 -9.97 9.31 7.20
C GLU A 17 -9.27 8.46 8.27
N GLY A 18 -9.45 8.75 9.53
CA GLY A 18 -8.77 8.03 10.61
C GLY A 18 -9.71 7.21 11.49
N MET A 19 -9.25 6.07 11.98
CA MET A 19 -10.01 5.14 12.83
C MET A 19 -10.52 5.74 14.13
N LEU A 20 -9.87 6.81 14.65
CA LEU A 20 -10.25 7.41 15.94
C LEU A 20 -11.44 8.37 15.86
N GLY A 21 -11.88 8.77 14.67
CA GLY A 21 -12.92 9.78 14.53
C GLY A 21 -12.57 11.13 15.18
N GLY A 22 -13.56 12.01 15.37
CA GLY A 22 -13.40 13.29 16.06
C GLY A 22 -12.83 14.40 15.18
N ALA A 23 -12.38 15.50 15.81
CA ALA A 23 -11.86 16.66 15.11
C ALA A 23 -10.85 17.45 15.95
N PHE A 24 -9.94 18.17 15.27
CA PHE A 24 -9.23 19.28 15.88
C PHE A 24 -10.16 20.47 16.05
N ILE A 25 -10.26 21.00 17.23
CA ILE A 25 -11.11 22.13 17.57
C ILE A 25 -10.27 23.40 17.66
N LEU A 26 -10.70 24.47 16.98
CA LEU A 26 -10.09 25.78 17.11
C LEU A 26 -10.29 26.34 18.53
N LYS A 27 -9.20 26.53 19.26
CA LYS A 27 -9.17 27.06 20.62
C LYS A 27 -8.80 28.54 20.68
N ALA A 28 -7.92 28.97 19.79
CA ALA A 28 -7.48 30.36 19.70
C ALA A 28 -7.05 30.68 18.28
N GLY A 29 -7.09 31.97 17.91
CA GLY A 29 -6.65 32.45 16.61
C GLY A 29 -7.68 32.21 15.49
N SER A 30 -7.20 32.06 14.29
CA SER A 30 -8.02 31.84 13.10
C SER A 30 -7.34 30.92 12.09
N ALA A 31 -8.17 30.18 11.35
CA ALA A 31 -7.69 29.31 10.26
C ALA A 31 -8.62 29.44 9.05
N ARG A 32 -8.06 29.25 7.86
CA ARG A 32 -8.80 29.22 6.62
C ARG A 32 -8.22 28.20 5.65
N THR A 33 -9.01 27.81 4.67
CA THR A 33 -8.50 27.03 3.54
C THR A 33 -8.06 27.95 2.41
N GLU A 34 -6.97 27.61 1.76
CA GLU A 34 -6.41 28.36 0.64
C GLU A 34 -5.72 27.39 -0.32
N ARG A 35 -5.74 27.72 -1.61
CA ARG A 35 -5.01 26.92 -2.60
C ARG A 35 -3.62 27.52 -2.83
N ILE A 36 -2.58 26.76 -2.47
CA ILE A 36 -1.18 27.18 -2.53
C ILE A 36 -0.40 26.18 -3.36
N ASP A 37 0.27 26.64 -4.40
CA ASP A 37 1.06 25.83 -5.34
C ASP A 37 0.32 24.56 -5.81
N GLY A 38 -0.97 24.78 -6.20
CA GLY A 38 -1.83 23.71 -6.73
C GLY A 38 -2.45 22.77 -5.69
N ARG A 39 -2.16 22.94 -4.39
CA ARG A 39 -2.67 22.12 -3.30
C ARG A 39 -3.65 22.91 -2.42
N ASP A 40 -4.70 22.26 -1.98
CA ASP A 40 -5.59 22.82 -0.96
C ASP A 40 -4.89 22.73 0.40
N ALA A 41 -4.78 23.84 1.10
CA ALA A 41 -4.03 23.99 2.35
C ALA A 41 -4.93 24.57 3.46
N LEU A 42 -4.72 24.11 4.69
CA LEU A 42 -5.20 24.78 5.88
C LEU A 42 -4.11 25.74 6.37
N VAL A 43 -4.43 27.03 6.39
CA VAL A 43 -3.57 28.12 6.85
C VAL A 43 -4.00 28.47 8.27
N LEU A 44 -3.13 28.20 9.23
CA LEU A 44 -3.27 28.64 10.62
C LEU A 44 -2.56 29.99 10.79
N GLU A 45 -3.29 31.06 11.01
CA GLU A 45 -2.72 32.37 11.24
C GLU A 45 -1.85 32.42 12.50
N PRO A 46 -0.92 33.37 12.65
CA PRO A 46 -0.09 33.50 13.84
C PRO A 46 -0.90 33.52 15.13
N GLY A 47 -0.49 32.73 16.13
CA GLY A 47 -1.19 32.60 17.39
C GLY A 47 -2.36 31.64 17.38
N THR A 48 -2.60 30.92 16.28
CA THR A 48 -3.68 29.93 16.21
C THR A 48 -3.32 28.65 16.94
N THR A 49 -4.30 28.11 17.68
CA THR A 49 -4.20 26.83 18.37
C THR A 49 -5.39 25.94 17.99
N LEU A 50 -5.10 24.74 17.50
CA LEU A 50 -6.05 23.65 17.31
C LEU A 50 -5.74 22.52 18.30
N GLU A 51 -6.76 21.95 18.93
CA GLU A 51 -6.62 20.82 19.85
C GLU A 51 -7.51 19.65 19.42
N TYR A 52 -6.93 18.47 19.41
CA TYR A 52 -7.63 17.19 19.28
C TYR A 52 -7.51 16.42 20.60
N ARG A 53 -8.65 15.90 21.08
CA ARG A 53 -8.74 15.11 22.32
C ARG A 53 -9.34 13.75 22.04
N HIS A 54 -8.67 12.69 22.47
CA HIS A 54 -9.20 11.36 22.40
C HIS A 54 -8.67 10.48 23.53
N PRO A 55 -9.53 9.66 24.19
CA PRO A 55 -9.13 8.85 25.35
C PRO A 55 -8.11 7.75 25.01
N LEU A 56 -8.03 7.32 23.74
CA LEU A 56 -7.06 6.32 23.30
C LEU A 56 -5.66 6.88 23.02
N LEU A 57 -5.48 8.21 23.09
CA LEU A 57 -4.16 8.82 22.99
C LEU A 57 -3.43 8.62 24.33
N SER A 58 -2.52 7.66 24.38
CA SER A 58 -1.75 7.35 25.59
C SER A 58 -0.38 8.00 25.55
N PRO A 59 0.01 8.76 26.59
CA PRO A 59 1.34 9.38 26.67
C PRO A 59 2.48 8.36 26.81
N SER A 60 2.17 7.10 27.09
CA SER A 60 3.19 6.03 27.28
C SER A 60 3.58 5.30 26.00
N LYS A 61 2.96 5.61 24.86
CA LYS A 61 3.27 4.99 23.57
C LYS A 61 4.12 5.91 22.72
N GLU A 62 4.99 5.33 21.92
CA GLU A 62 5.71 6.06 20.88
C GLU A 62 4.71 6.57 19.84
N HIS A 63 4.85 7.80 19.41
CA HIS A 63 3.93 8.46 18.49
C HIS A 63 4.69 9.28 17.47
N THR A 64 4.12 9.43 16.28
CA THR A 64 4.65 10.33 15.26
C THR A 64 3.50 11.15 14.66
N ILE A 65 3.75 12.42 14.43
CA ILE A 65 2.94 13.28 13.57
C ILE A 65 3.72 13.55 12.30
N SER A 66 3.11 13.29 11.16
CA SER A 66 3.66 13.67 9.86
C SER A 66 2.67 14.53 9.09
N GLY A 67 3.16 15.22 8.08
CA GLY A 67 2.35 16.04 7.20
C GLY A 67 3.20 16.77 6.17
N LEU A 68 2.56 17.45 5.23
CA LEU A 68 3.22 18.37 4.31
C LEU A 68 2.94 19.80 4.77
N VAL A 69 3.99 20.56 5.01
CA VAL A 69 3.94 21.98 5.36
C VAL A 69 4.57 22.83 4.26
N HIS A 70 3.98 23.99 3.99
CA HIS A 70 4.57 24.97 3.07
C HIS A 70 5.45 25.95 3.84
N ARG A 71 6.75 25.95 3.52
CA ARG A 71 7.73 26.86 4.12
C ARG A 71 8.73 27.33 3.08
N LEU A 72 9.13 28.58 3.16
CA LEU A 72 10.12 29.18 2.27
C LEU A 72 9.79 29.00 0.77
N GLY A 73 8.51 29.13 0.44
CA GLY A 73 8.03 29.06 -0.94
C GLY A 73 7.98 27.65 -1.53
N ARG A 74 7.99 26.60 -0.72
CA ARG A 74 7.92 25.22 -1.18
C ARG A 74 7.24 24.28 -0.16
N TRP A 75 6.65 23.21 -0.64
CA TRP A 75 6.15 22.12 0.19
C TRP A 75 7.31 21.27 0.71
N GLN A 76 7.24 20.90 1.98
CA GLN A 76 8.24 20.09 2.67
C GLN A 76 7.54 19.08 3.58
N SER A 77 8.07 17.86 3.65
CA SER A 77 7.64 16.89 4.65
C SER A 77 7.95 17.41 6.05
N TYR A 78 6.99 17.21 6.94
CA TYR A 78 7.10 17.53 8.35
C TYR A 78 6.89 16.27 9.17
N GLU A 79 7.79 16.00 10.07
CA GLU A 79 7.70 14.92 11.04
C GLU A 79 8.05 15.43 12.41
N ALA A 80 7.29 15.05 13.41
CA ALA A 80 7.56 15.40 14.81
C ALA A 80 7.06 14.31 15.76
N GLU A 81 7.77 14.14 16.86
CA GLU A 81 7.28 13.43 18.01
C GLU A 81 6.42 14.40 18.84
N PRO A 82 5.10 14.18 18.94
CA PRO A 82 4.26 15.09 19.70
C PRO A 82 4.51 14.95 21.19
N ALA A 83 4.62 16.06 21.89
CA ALA A 83 4.52 16.07 23.34
C ALA A 83 3.08 15.79 23.73
N LEU A 84 2.72 14.52 23.94
CA LEU A 84 1.40 14.15 24.40
C LEU A 84 1.30 14.33 25.92
N SER A 85 0.49 15.27 26.34
CA SER A 85 0.04 15.36 27.72
C SER A 85 -1.44 15.00 27.79
N SER A 86 -1.77 13.93 28.55
CA SER A 86 -3.14 13.58 28.90
C SER A 86 -4.15 13.44 27.74
N GLY A 87 -3.78 12.75 26.66
CA GLY A 87 -4.69 12.44 25.55
C GLY A 87 -5.06 13.62 24.65
N VAL A 88 -4.20 14.63 24.58
CA VAL A 88 -4.40 15.83 23.76
C VAL A 88 -3.24 16.02 22.79
N ILE A 89 -3.56 16.25 21.51
CA ILE A 89 -2.63 16.74 20.51
C ILE A 89 -2.93 18.22 20.28
N SER A 90 -1.92 19.07 20.32
CA SER A 90 -2.04 20.50 20.07
C SER A 90 -1.19 20.93 18.89
N LEU A 91 -1.80 21.60 17.92
CA LEU A 91 -1.14 22.26 16.80
C LEU A 91 -1.14 23.76 17.04
N GLN A 92 0.02 24.38 16.98
CA GLN A 92 0.16 25.81 17.23
C GLN A 92 0.98 26.48 16.14
N SER A 93 0.44 27.55 15.54
CA SER A 93 1.24 28.53 14.80
C SER A 93 1.76 29.59 15.79
N ARG A 94 3.04 29.94 15.67
CA ARG A 94 3.67 30.94 16.56
C ARG A 94 3.71 32.32 15.91
N ALA A 95 4.89 32.78 15.52
CA ALA A 95 5.09 34.09 14.93
C ALA A 95 4.74 34.16 13.42
N GLU A 96 4.75 33.00 12.75
CA GLU A 96 4.46 32.89 11.32
C GLU A 96 3.25 31.96 11.09
N PRO A 97 2.52 32.11 9.98
CA PRO A 97 1.45 31.18 9.63
C PRO A 97 1.99 29.77 9.48
N LEU A 98 1.24 28.78 9.99
CA LEU A 98 1.49 27.37 9.73
C LEU A 98 0.58 26.93 8.60
N ILE A 99 1.15 26.52 7.48
CA ILE A 99 0.44 26.13 6.27
C ILE A 99 0.58 24.61 6.09
N ILE A 100 -0.52 23.87 6.15
CA ILE A 100 -0.55 22.42 6.15
C ILE A 100 -1.56 21.94 5.11
N THR A 101 -1.19 21.01 4.23
CA THR A 101 -2.17 20.37 3.33
C THR A 101 -2.80 19.12 3.95
N ASN A 102 -2.03 18.37 4.71
CA ASN A 102 -2.50 17.17 5.41
C ASN A 102 -1.80 17.01 6.75
N LEU A 103 -2.42 16.24 7.63
CA LEU A 103 -1.85 15.87 8.93
C LEU A 103 -2.19 14.42 9.22
N ARG A 104 -1.20 13.67 9.66
CA ARG A 104 -1.33 12.29 10.10
C ARG A 104 -0.80 12.13 11.50
N TYR A 105 -1.42 11.27 12.25
CA TYR A 105 -0.95 10.85 13.56
C TYR A 105 -0.89 9.34 13.59
N TYR A 106 0.26 8.83 13.96
CA TYR A 106 0.54 7.41 14.12
C TYR A 106 0.83 7.10 15.59
N ASN A 107 0.41 5.94 16.05
CA ASN A 107 0.69 5.47 17.40
C ASN A 107 1.97 4.61 17.50
N TRP A 108 2.94 4.85 16.63
CA TRP A 108 4.26 4.23 16.60
C TRP A 108 5.34 5.25 16.22
N LYS A 109 6.62 4.87 16.38
CA LYS A 109 7.76 5.79 16.36
C LYS A 109 8.17 6.31 14.99
N GLN A 110 7.83 5.66 13.89
CA GLN A 110 8.26 6.08 12.56
C GLN A 110 7.06 6.39 11.68
N ALA A 111 6.96 7.64 11.25
CA ALA A 111 6.14 7.95 10.10
C ALA A 111 6.91 7.60 8.83
N PRO A 112 6.23 7.08 7.79
CA PRO A 112 6.82 6.93 6.49
C PRO A 112 7.26 8.29 5.95
N ALA A 113 8.38 8.34 5.23
CA ALA A 113 8.81 9.56 4.59
C ALA A 113 7.77 9.99 3.55
N GLU A 114 7.14 11.14 3.75
CA GLU A 114 6.24 11.71 2.76
C GLU A 114 7.05 12.16 1.53
N GLN A 115 6.62 11.71 0.37
CA GLN A 115 7.19 12.13 -0.91
C GLN A 115 6.20 13.01 -1.66
N GLU A 116 6.73 13.97 -2.38
CA GLU A 116 5.94 14.83 -3.25
C GLU A 116 5.57 14.05 -4.51
N TYR A 117 4.27 13.73 -4.65
CA TYR A 117 3.74 13.04 -5.83
C TYR A 117 3.16 14.06 -6.79
N ASP A 118 3.70 14.09 -7.99
CA ASP A 118 3.08 14.78 -9.11
C ASP A 118 2.19 13.79 -9.87
N THR A 119 0.89 13.99 -9.83
CA THR A 119 -0.13 13.12 -10.44
C THR A 119 -0.27 13.33 -11.94
N THR A 120 0.65 14.03 -12.60
CA THR A 120 0.62 14.16 -14.04
C THR A 120 0.98 12.87 -14.74
N THR A 121 0.26 12.56 -15.80
CA THR A 121 0.04 11.31 -16.52
C THR A 121 1.25 10.71 -17.25
N ASP A 122 2.46 10.95 -16.85
CA ASP A 122 3.63 10.42 -17.55
C ASP A 122 3.95 8.98 -17.15
N ILE A 123 4.29 8.15 -18.11
CA ILE A 123 4.76 6.78 -17.88
C ILE A 123 6.04 6.83 -17.06
N VAL A 124 5.94 6.30 -15.85
CA VAL A 124 7.05 6.34 -14.89
C VAL A 124 8.00 5.19 -15.14
N ARG A 125 9.31 5.47 -15.16
CA ARG A 125 10.34 4.43 -15.22
C ARG A 125 10.58 3.86 -13.84
N LEU A 126 10.40 2.55 -13.69
CA LEU A 126 10.71 1.85 -12.46
C LEU A 126 12.22 1.95 -12.13
N PRO A 127 12.59 1.94 -10.85
CA PRO A 127 13.99 1.88 -10.43
C PRO A 127 14.70 0.67 -11.06
N ALA A 128 15.99 0.81 -11.35
CA ALA A 128 16.79 -0.29 -11.89
C ALA A 128 16.82 -1.49 -10.91
N ALA A 129 16.78 -2.71 -11.45
CA ALA A 129 16.68 -3.95 -10.67
C ALA A 129 17.77 -4.08 -9.57
N ASP A 130 18.98 -3.56 -9.82
CA ASP A 130 20.10 -3.64 -8.85
C ASP A 130 19.90 -2.80 -7.58
N GLN A 131 19.05 -1.78 -7.61
CA GLN A 131 18.76 -0.93 -6.46
C GLN A 131 17.70 -1.55 -5.53
N ARG A 132 17.08 -2.66 -5.94
CA ARG A 132 15.94 -3.30 -5.28
C ARG A 132 16.27 -4.62 -4.57
N LYS A 133 17.55 -4.86 -4.24
CA LYS A 133 17.96 -6.10 -3.53
C LYS A 133 17.79 -6.03 -2.01
N ARG A 134 17.82 -4.84 -1.44
CA ARG A 134 17.64 -4.65 0.00
C ARG A 134 16.15 -4.76 0.34
N GLY A 135 15.85 -5.42 1.45
CA GLY A 135 14.48 -5.61 1.90
C GLY A 135 13.63 -6.57 1.06
N LEU A 136 14.23 -7.31 0.12
CA LEU A 136 13.52 -8.25 -0.73
C LEU A 136 13.12 -9.49 0.06
N VAL A 137 11.82 -9.69 0.23
CA VAL A 137 11.22 -10.80 1.01
C VAL A 137 10.82 -11.95 0.09
N VAL A 138 10.05 -11.65 -0.96
CA VAL A 138 9.65 -12.64 -1.96
C VAL A 138 10.25 -12.24 -3.29
N SER A 139 10.84 -13.20 -4.00
CA SER A 139 11.27 -13.02 -5.38
C SER A 139 11.28 -14.35 -6.10
N ILE A 140 10.35 -14.53 -7.02
CA ILE A 140 10.24 -15.68 -7.90
C ILE A 140 10.18 -15.23 -9.35
N THR A 141 10.76 -16.02 -10.26
CA THR A 141 10.71 -15.76 -11.69
C THR A 141 10.67 -17.08 -12.48
N ALA A 142 9.89 -17.09 -13.55
CA ALA A 142 9.87 -18.21 -14.49
C ALA A 142 11.15 -18.32 -15.36
N ASP A 143 12.00 -17.28 -15.33
CA ASP A 143 13.28 -17.31 -16.05
C ASP A 143 14.26 -18.34 -15.50
N ASP A 144 14.07 -18.79 -14.26
CA ASP A 144 14.88 -19.85 -13.63
C ASP A 144 14.70 -21.23 -14.27
N PHE A 145 13.70 -21.40 -15.14
CA PHE A 145 13.28 -22.68 -15.69
C PHE A 145 13.36 -22.71 -17.22
N ALA A 146 13.38 -23.91 -17.80
CA ALA A 146 13.19 -24.10 -19.24
C ALA A 146 11.70 -24.22 -19.59
N VAL A 147 11.34 -23.79 -20.81
CA VAL A 147 9.99 -24.00 -21.34
C VAL A 147 9.69 -25.50 -21.39
N GLY A 148 8.54 -25.89 -20.86
CA GLY A 148 8.12 -27.29 -20.74
C GLY A 148 8.44 -27.95 -19.40
N ASP A 149 9.24 -27.32 -18.55
CA ASP A 149 9.51 -27.84 -17.22
C ASP A 149 8.24 -27.96 -16.40
N THR A 150 8.15 -29.05 -15.63
CA THR A 150 7.12 -29.27 -14.61
C THR A 150 7.70 -28.83 -13.27
N VAL A 151 7.11 -27.77 -12.70
CA VAL A 151 7.65 -27.09 -11.53
C VAL A 151 6.91 -27.53 -10.27
N HIS A 152 7.61 -28.24 -9.39
CA HIS A 152 7.13 -28.63 -8.07
C HIS A 152 7.64 -27.69 -6.95
N TYR A 153 8.80 -27.06 -7.19
CA TYR A 153 9.45 -26.16 -6.24
C TYR A 153 9.92 -24.89 -6.93
N LEU A 154 9.70 -23.76 -6.29
CA LEU A 154 10.16 -22.44 -6.72
C LEU A 154 11.14 -21.92 -5.67
N SER A 155 12.39 -21.68 -6.07
CA SER A 155 13.34 -20.99 -5.20
C SER A 155 12.89 -19.56 -4.94
N ASN A 156 12.90 -19.15 -3.67
CA ASN A 156 12.72 -17.75 -3.33
C ASN A 156 14.10 -17.05 -3.35
N HIS A 157 14.29 -16.05 -4.18
CA HIS A 157 15.51 -15.23 -4.24
C HIS A 157 15.48 -14.04 -3.26
N GLY A 158 14.41 -13.92 -2.45
CA GLY A 158 14.30 -12.96 -1.37
C GLY A 158 14.94 -13.46 -0.07
N ILE A 159 14.14 -13.58 0.98
CA ILE A 159 14.59 -14.26 2.21
C ILE A 159 14.76 -15.76 1.97
N GLU A 160 15.51 -16.45 2.83
CA GLU A 160 15.72 -17.88 2.71
C GLU A 160 14.39 -18.66 2.70
N GLY A 161 14.24 -19.59 1.74
CA GLY A 161 13.07 -20.43 1.59
C GLY A 161 12.70 -20.74 0.14
N TYR A 162 11.59 -21.45 0.00
CA TYR A 162 11.07 -21.89 -1.29
C TYR A 162 9.53 -21.94 -1.24
N PHE A 163 8.92 -22.11 -2.41
CA PHE A 163 7.50 -22.45 -2.54
C PHE A 163 7.38 -23.88 -3.08
N GLU A 164 6.48 -24.66 -2.51
CA GLU A 164 6.21 -26.04 -2.90
C GLU A 164 4.79 -26.16 -3.47
N ALA A 165 4.65 -26.95 -4.54
CA ALA A 165 3.35 -27.27 -5.10
C ALA A 165 2.53 -28.13 -4.10
N HIS A 166 1.49 -27.54 -3.54
CA HIS A 166 0.65 -28.19 -2.54
C HIS A 166 -0.49 -29.03 -3.15
N LYS A 167 -0.86 -28.74 -4.41
CA LYS A 167 -1.83 -29.53 -5.19
C LYS A 167 -1.21 -29.98 -6.50
N ALA A 168 -1.38 -29.21 -7.56
CA ALA A 168 -0.80 -29.52 -8.86
C ALA A 168 0.45 -28.68 -9.12
N PRO A 169 1.50 -29.24 -9.76
CA PRO A 169 2.64 -28.46 -10.23
C PRO A 169 2.23 -27.53 -11.35
N SER A 170 3.02 -26.50 -11.59
CA SER A 170 2.88 -25.63 -12.76
C SER A 170 3.77 -26.12 -13.91
N ILE A 171 3.38 -25.79 -15.13
CA ILE A 171 4.19 -26.03 -16.33
C ILE A 171 4.68 -24.67 -16.82
N ILE A 172 5.96 -24.58 -17.17
CA ILE A 172 6.52 -23.39 -17.77
C ILE A 172 6.09 -23.30 -19.24
N LYS A 173 5.45 -22.22 -19.58
CA LYS A 173 5.08 -21.86 -20.96
C LYS A 173 5.74 -20.57 -21.38
N GLU A 174 5.98 -20.43 -22.66
CA GLU A 174 6.34 -19.14 -23.27
C GLU A 174 5.07 -18.50 -23.85
N VAL A 175 4.75 -17.31 -23.37
CA VAL A 175 3.56 -16.55 -23.79
C VAL A 175 4.01 -15.15 -24.16
N GLU A 176 3.83 -14.78 -25.42
CA GLU A 176 4.25 -13.49 -25.97
C GLU A 176 5.71 -13.12 -25.62
N GLY A 177 6.62 -14.11 -25.74
CA GLY A 177 8.05 -13.92 -25.48
C GLY A 177 8.46 -13.89 -24.00
N LYS A 178 7.55 -14.19 -23.07
CA LYS A 178 7.86 -14.33 -21.64
C LYS A 178 7.65 -15.75 -21.17
N LYS A 179 8.65 -16.32 -20.50
CA LYS A 179 8.48 -17.56 -19.74
C LYS A 179 7.52 -17.31 -18.56
N SER A 180 6.68 -18.26 -18.26
CA SER A 180 5.63 -18.07 -17.27
C SER A 180 5.22 -19.37 -16.62
N PHE A 181 4.92 -19.32 -15.34
CA PHE A 181 4.18 -20.36 -14.64
C PHE A 181 2.73 -20.35 -15.11
N SER A 182 2.23 -21.49 -15.62
CA SER A 182 0.86 -21.64 -16.10
C SER A 182 -0.06 -22.09 -14.96
N PHE A 183 -1.11 -21.33 -14.75
CA PHE A 183 -2.19 -21.63 -13.79
C PHE A 183 -3.48 -21.89 -14.54
N ASP A 184 -4.15 -23.01 -14.24
CA ASP A 184 -5.46 -23.39 -14.78
C ASP A 184 -6.51 -23.53 -13.67
N GLY A 185 -6.23 -22.97 -12.48
CA GLY A 185 -7.07 -23.03 -11.30
C GLY A 185 -6.77 -24.20 -10.37
N HIS A 186 -5.89 -25.14 -10.76
CA HIS A 186 -5.52 -26.29 -9.93
C HIS A 186 -4.18 -26.13 -9.22
N GLN A 187 -3.32 -25.25 -9.71
CA GLN A 187 -2.00 -25.00 -9.15
C GLN A 187 -2.11 -24.18 -7.86
N VAL A 188 -1.48 -24.68 -6.81
CA VAL A 188 -1.35 -23.98 -5.53
C VAL A 188 0.06 -24.22 -5.01
N PHE A 189 0.78 -23.16 -4.73
CA PHE A 189 2.07 -23.22 -4.09
C PHE A 189 2.00 -22.58 -2.71
N GLN A 190 2.67 -23.18 -1.74
CA GLN A 190 2.83 -22.63 -0.39
C GLN A 190 4.29 -22.40 -0.08
N SER A 191 4.60 -21.30 0.59
CA SER A 191 5.96 -21.01 1.00
C SER A 191 6.37 -21.86 2.21
N SER A 192 7.67 -22.16 2.29
CA SER A 192 8.31 -22.77 3.48
C SER A 192 8.61 -21.74 4.58
N PHE A 193 8.19 -20.51 4.41
CA PHE A 193 8.45 -19.38 5.30
C PHE A 193 7.18 -18.56 5.53
N SER A 194 7.14 -17.83 6.64
CA SER A 194 6.13 -16.83 6.96
C SER A 194 6.62 -15.42 6.60
N LEU A 195 5.70 -14.47 6.52
CA LEU A 195 6.09 -13.06 6.39
C LEU A 195 6.96 -12.63 7.59
N PRO A 196 8.04 -11.88 7.35
CA PRO A 196 8.84 -11.32 8.42
C PRO A 196 8.06 -10.26 9.21
N ALA A 197 8.46 -10.05 10.46
CA ALA A 197 7.83 -9.05 11.33
C ALA A 197 7.89 -7.61 10.76
N THR A 198 8.82 -7.35 9.85
CA THR A 198 8.97 -6.07 9.15
C THR A 198 7.83 -5.74 8.20
N LEU A 199 6.98 -6.72 7.86
CA LEU A 199 5.79 -6.53 7.00
C LEU A 199 4.48 -6.56 7.78
N LEU A 200 4.52 -6.65 9.10
CA LEU A 200 3.31 -6.73 9.92
C LEU A 200 2.80 -5.34 10.32
N ASP A 201 1.56 -5.33 10.81
CA ASP A 201 0.83 -4.12 11.18
C ASP A 201 0.67 -3.16 10.00
N ASN A 202 1.10 -1.93 10.13
CA ASN A 202 1.01 -0.90 9.09
C ASN A 202 2.36 -0.63 8.41
N ALA A 203 3.20 -1.66 8.30
CA ALA A 203 4.53 -1.52 7.74
C ALA A 203 4.50 -1.15 6.24
N PRO A 204 5.44 -0.34 5.77
CA PRO A 204 5.57 -0.05 4.36
C PRO A 204 5.97 -1.29 3.57
N TYR A 205 5.52 -1.37 2.32
CA TYR A 205 5.91 -2.45 1.42
C TYR A 205 5.90 -2.01 -0.04
N THR A 206 6.53 -2.82 -0.89
CA THR A 206 6.44 -2.71 -2.33
C THR A 206 6.20 -4.08 -2.93
N LEU A 207 5.24 -4.18 -3.86
CA LEU A 207 4.93 -5.40 -4.59
C LEU A 207 5.06 -5.14 -6.10
N GLU A 208 5.72 -6.07 -6.80
CA GLU A 208 5.86 -6.03 -8.26
C GLU A 208 5.48 -7.40 -8.83
N ALA A 209 4.64 -7.42 -9.85
CA ALA A 209 4.25 -8.65 -10.52
C ALA A 209 4.09 -8.45 -12.03
N TRP A 210 4.41 -9.50 -12.79
CA TRP A 210 4.05 -9.63 -14.21
C TRP A 210 3.08 -10.77 -14.37
N ILE A 211 1.84 -10.46 -14.75
CA ILE A 211 0.77 -11.43 -14.96
C ILE A 211 0.12 -11.27 -16.33
N LEU A 212 -0.43 -12.34 -16.85
CA LEU A 212 -1.38 -12.34 -17.96
C LEU A 212 -2.53 -13.27 -17.60
N ASN A 213 -3.74 -12.78 -17.70
CA ASN A 213 -4.96 -13.56 -17.50
C ASN A 213 -5.81 -13.50 -18.77
N ASP A 214 -6.03 -14.64 -19.42
CA ASP A 214 -6.73 -14.72 -20.72
C ASP A 214 -8.22 -14.36 -20.60
N SER A 215 -8.83 -14.76 -19.48
CA SER A 215 -10.25 -14.52 -19.22
C SER A 215 -10.44 -14.20 -17.74
N ILE A 216 -10.30 -12.93 -17.39
CA ILE A 216 -10.45 -12.51 -16.00
C ILE A 216 -11.82 -12.90 -15.48
N ALA A 217 -11.83 -13.86 -14.56
CA ALA A 217 -13.03 -14.30 -13.86
C ALA A 217 -13.20 -13.52 -12.54
N GLU A 218 -14.32 -13.74 -11.89
CA GLU A 218 -14.59 -13.15 -10.58
C GLU A 218 -13.66 -13.77 -9.53
N ASN A 219 -12.99 -12.92 -8.74
CA ASN A 219 -12.21 -13.32 -7.57
C ASN A 219 -11.06 -14.30 -7.87
N GLU A 220 -10.13 -13.94 -8.72
CA GLU A 220 -8.91 -14.71 -8.99
C GLU A 220 -7.74 -14.19 -8.17
N CYS A 221 -7.19 -15.02 -7.29
CA CYS A 221 -6.06 -14.66 -6.43
C CYS A 221 -4.73 -15.17 -6.99
N VAL A 222 -3.86 -14.25 -7.36
CA VAL A 222 -2.51 -14.54 -7.84
C VAL A 222 -1.58 -14.92 -6.69
N ALA A 223 -1.64 -14.15 -5.60
CA ALA A 223 -0.85 -14.38 -4.40
C ALA A 223 -1.59 -13.88 -3.16
N ASP A 224 -1.54 -14.65 -2.09
CA ASP A 224 -2.04 -14.30 -0.77
C ASP A 224 -0.89 -14.36 0.24
N PHE A 225 -0.54 -13.22 0.81
CA PHE A 225 0.60 -13.09 1.72
C PHE A 225 0.22 -13.29 3.18
N THR A 226 -1.08 -13.34 3.47
CA THR A 226 -1.58 -13.47 4.84
C THR A 226 -2.78 -14.43 4.88
N THR A 227 -3.02 -15.05 6.02
CA THR A 227 -4.12 -15.99 6.23
C THR A 227 -5.24 -15.41 7.09
N SER A 228 -5.26 -14.10 7.33
CA SER A 228 -6.31 -13.46 8.12
C SER A 228 -7.63 -13.36 7.36
N HIS A 229 -8.74 -13.34 8.10
CA HIS A 229 -10.10 -13.14 7.57
C HIS A 229 -10.61 -11.70 7.77
N ASP A 230 -9.95 -10.92 8.64
CA ASP A 230 -10.45 -9.62 9.03
C ASP A 230 -10.01 -8.52 8.06
N GLU A 231 -10.78 -7.46 8.06
CA GLU A 231 -10.51 -6.25 7.26
C GLU A 231 -9.17 -5.63 7.65
N LEU A 232 -8.46 -5.11 6.66
CA LEU A 232 -7.16 -4.45 6.80
C LEU A 232 -6.01 -5.35 7.28
N GLU A 233 -6.26 -6.62 7.55
CA GLU A 233 -5.27 -7.57 8.07
C GLU A 233 -4.55 -8.37 6.99
N LYS A 234 -4.83 -8.10 5.72
CA LYS A 234 -4.43 -8.94 4.58
C LYS A 234 -3.72 -8.13 3.49
N ILE A 235 -2.75 -8.75 2.85
CA ILE A 235 -2.20 -8.34 1.55
C ILE A 235 -2.44 -9.48 0.57
N MET A 236 -3.22 -9.21 -0.48
CA MET A 236 -3.55 -10.21 -1.48
C MET A 236 -3.57 -9.57 -2.88
N LEU A 237 -2.78 -10.10 -3.80
CA LEU A 237 -2.82 -9.70 -5.20
C LEU A 237 -3.96 -10.44 -5.91
N VAL A 238 -4.95 -9.70 -6.36
CA VAL A 238 -6.15 -10.22 -7.00
C VAL A 238 -6.25 -9.73 -8.43
N SER A 239 -6.58 -10.62 -9.35
CA SER A 239 -6.98 -10.31 -10.72
C SER A 239 -8.45 -10.72 -10.87
N GLY A 240 -9.37 -9.78 -10.68
CA GLY A 240 -10.79 -10.08 -10.63
C GLY A 240 -11.66 -9.00 -11.27
N THR A 241 -12.91 -9.34 -11.54
CA THR A 241 -13.91 -8.43 -12.12
C THR A 241 -14.95 -7.95 -11.09
N GLU A 242 -14.92 -8.47 -9.91
CA GLU A 242 -15.81 -8.04 -8.85
C GLU A 242 -15.61 -6.56 -8.51
N PRO A 243 -16.69 -5.78 -8.27
CA PRO A 243 -16.54 -4.35 -7.99
C PRO A 243 -15.69 -4.00 -6.76
N ARG A 244 -15.43 -4.96 -5.90
CA ARG A 244 -14.63 -4.80 -4.69
C ARG A 244 -13.24 -5.41 -4.75
N CYS A 245 -13.01 -6.26 -5.73
CA CYS A 245 -11.72 -6.87 -5.96
C CYS A 245 -10.96 -6.03 -6.97
N GLY A 246 -9.97 -5.32 -6.50
CA GLY A 246 -9.03 -4.59 -7.34
C GLY A 246 -7.76 -5.39 -7.57
N VAL A 247 -6.71 -4.68 -7.94
CA VAL A 247 -5.38 -5.26 -8.12
C VAL A 247 -4.78 -5.72 -6.79
N ILE A 248 -5.04 -4.99 -5.72
CA ILE A 248 -4.66 -5.35 -4.35
C ILE A 248 -5.91 -5.40 -3.47
N ASN A 249 -6.02 -6.42 -2.65
CA ASN A 249 -7.12 -6.62 -1.74
C ASN A 249 -6.60 -6.75 -0.32
N HIS A 250 -7.15 -5.94 0.60
CA HIS A 250 -6.83 -5.97 2.02
C HIS A 250 -7.89 -6.68 2.84
N TYR A 251 -8.82 -7.34 2.15
CA TYR A 251 -9.97 -8.01 2.69
C TYR A 251 -10.90 -7.08 3.48
N GLY A 252 -12.02 -6.87 2.93
CA GLY A 252 -13.06 -5.98 3.41
C GLY A 252 -13.78 -5.38 2.22
N TRP A 253 -15.01 -5.00 2.41
CA TRP A 253 -15.85 -4.55 1.32
C TRP A 253 -15.49 -3.16 0.81
N TYR A 254 -14.60 -2.46 1.49
CA TYR A 254 -14.31 -1.06 1.25
C TYR A 254 -12.82 -0.74 1.08
N GLU A 255 -11.94 -1.72 1.36
CA GLU A 255 -10.51 -1.47 1.46
C GLU A 255 -9.69 -2.03 0.28
N ASP A 256 -10.38 -2.42 -0.81
CA ASP A 256 -9.71 -2.80 -2.05
C ASP A 256 -9.12 -1.58 -2.75
N THR A 257 -7.91 -1.73 -3.25
CA THR A 257 -7.17 -0.68 -3.94
C THR A 257 -6.77 -1.14 -5.34
N GLY A 258 -7.04 -0.30 -6.33
CA GLY A 258 -6.64 -0.55 -7.72
C GLY A 258 -7.80 -0.49 -8.70
N TYR A 259 -7.77 -1.37 -9.69
CA TYR A 259 -8.67 -1.36 -10.82
C TYR A 259 -9.87 -2.28 -10.54
N LYS A 260 -11.09 -1.73 -10.51
CA LYS A 260 -12.30 -2.46 -10.13
C LYS A 260 -12.89 -3.32 -11.25
N ASP A 261 -12.67 -2.96 -12.51
CA ASP A 261 -13.06 -3.76 -13.67
C ASP A 261 -11.85 -3.96 -14.58
N MET A 262 -11.32 -5.18 -14.56
CA MET A 262 -10.10 -5.55 -15.27
C MET A 262 -10.34 -6.24 -16.62
N LYS A 263 -11.58 -6.35 -17.09
CA LYS A 263 -11.91 -7.08 -18.33
C LYS A 263 -11.15 -6.55 -19.55
N GLU A 264 -10.92 -5.25 -19.60
CA GLU A 264 -10.14 -4.62 -20.69
C GLU A 264 -8.67 -5.03 -20.71
N LEU A 265 -8.17 -5.59 -19.61
CA LEU A 265 -6.80 -6.08 -19.45
C LEU A 265 -6.67 -7.57 -19.75
N ALA A 266 -7.78 -8.29 -19.96
CA ALA A 266 -7.78 -9.71 -20.30
C ALA A 266 -6.98 -9.98 -21.59
N GLY A 267 -6.20 -11.06 -21.59
CA GLY A 267 -5.34 -11.45 -22.70
C GLY A 267 -4.13 -10.53 -22.93
N LYS A 268 -3.79 -9.67 -21.99
CA LYS A 268 -2.65 -8.74 -22.08
C LYS A 268 -1.73 -8.91 -20.89
N TRP A 269 -0.42 -8.79 -21.14
CA TRP A 269 0.55 -8.68 -20.06
C TRP A 269 0.31 -7.41 -19.25
N GLN A 270 0.31 -7.59 -17.95
CA GLN A 270 0.17 -6.53 -16.96
C GLN A 270 1.43 -6.52 -16.10
N HIS A 271 2.11 -5.38 -16.09
CA HIS A 271 3.14 -5.07 -15.11
C HIS A 271 2.50 -4.31 -13.99
N ILE A 272 2.30 -4.97 -12.86
CA ILE A 272 1.68 -4.42 -11.66
C ILE A 272 2.80 -3.97 -10.73
N TYR A 273 2.69 -2.75 -10.25
CA TYR A 273 3.59 -2.20 -9.24
C TYR A 273 2.78 -1.48 -8.19
N ILE A 274 2.92 -1.90 -6.95
CA ILE A 274 2.19 -1.36 -5.81
C ILE A 274 3.21 -0.91 -4.78
N CYS A 275 3.07 0.30 -4.27
CA CYS A 275 3.91 0.78 -3.18
C CYS A 275 3.05 1.45 -2.11
N PHE A 276 3.33 1.07 -0.86
CA PHE A 276 2.68 1.57 0.34
C PHE A 276 3.74 2.13 1.28
N ASP A 277 3.57 3.37 1.71
CA ASP A 277 4.53 4.07 2.58
C ASP A 277 4.15 4.00 4.07
N GLY A 278 3.16 3.15 4.42
CA GLY A 278 2.54 3.09 5.75
C GLY A 278 1.31 4.00 5.87
N ARG A 279 0.96 4.68 4.79
CA ARG A 279 -0.20 5.58 4.75
C ARG A 279 -0.86 5.58 3.38
N MET A 280 -0.10 5.93 2.34
CA MET A 280 -0.60 6.05 0.99
C MET A 280 -0.22 4.81 0.19
N GLU A 281 -1.22 4.12 -0.32
CA GLU A 281 -1.03 3.03 -1.25
C GLU A 281 -1.26 3.51 -2.68
N GLN A 282 -0.30 3.25 -3.53
CA GLN A 282 -0.34 3.58 -4.94
C GLN A 282 -0.24 2.32 -5.79
N VAL A 283 -1.16 2.17 -6.73
CA VAL A 283 -1.23 1.04 -7.66
C VAL A 283 -0.97 1.53 -9.08
N TYR A 284 0.03 0.95 -9.71
CA TYR A 284 0.39 1.22 -11.11
C TYR A 284 0.22 -0.03 -11.95
N ILE A 285 -0.38 0.11 -13.13
CA ILE A 285 -0.44 -0.94 -14.15
C ILE A 285 0.22 -0.42 -15.43
N ASN A 286 1.20 -1.15 -15.92
CA ASN A 286 1.98 -0.78 -17.11
C ASN A 286 2.55 0.64 -17.03
N GLY A 287 3.03 1.04 -15.85
CA GLY A 287 3.63 2.34 -15.57
C GLY A 287 2.63 3.49 -15.39
N LYS A 288 1.33 3.24 -15.49
CA LYS A 288 0.29 4.25 -15.28
C LYS A 288 -0.28 4.13 -13.86
N LEU A 289 -0.36 5.24 -13.12
CA LEU A 289 -1.06 5.29 -11.83
C LEU A 289 -2.56 5.04 -12.06
N ILE A 290 -3.10 4.00 -11.43
CA ILE A 290 -4.50 3.59 -11.55
C ILE A 290 -5.28 3.98 -10.31
N SER A 291 -4.67 3.85 -9.15
CA SER A 291 -5.31 4.14 -7.87
C SER A 291 -4.30 4.68 -6.87
N GLU A 292 -4.77 5.61 -6.07
CA GLU A 292 -4.07 6.12 -4.89
C GLU A 292 -5.07 6.15 -3.74
N LYS A 293 -4.73 5.54 -2.61
CA LYS A 293 -5.63 5.42 -1.47
C LYS A 293 -4.88 5.64 -0.16
N ASP A 294 -5.44 6.49 0.69
CA ASP A 294 -5.02 6.61 2.08
C ASP A 294 -5.63 5.44 2.86
N ILE A 295 -4.78 4.56 3.38
CA ILE A 295 -5.21 3.34 4.05
C ILE A 295 -4.32 3.06 5.26
N GLN A 296 -4.91 2.51 6.30
CA GLN A 296 -4.18 2.00 7.47
C GLN A 296 -4.36 0.50 7.55
N LEU A 297 -3.26 -0.23 7.52
CA LEU A 297 -3.25 -1.68 7.57
C LEU A 297 -2.96 -2.19 8.98
N LEU A 298 -3.35 -3.44 9.26
CA LEU A 298 -3.09 -4.16 10.50
C LEU A 298 -2.63 -5.58 10.20
N ILE A 299 -1.69 -5.71 9.25
CA ILE A 299 -1.25 -6.99 8.71
C ILE A 299 -0.84 -7.95 9.81
N LYS A 300 -1.47 -9.13 9.83
CA LYS A 300 -1.24 -10.17 10.84
C LYS A 300 -0.20 -11.19 10.38
N PRO A 301 0.47 -11.85 11.32
CA PRO A 301 1.33 -12.97 11.00
C PRO A 301 0.59 -14.06 10.23
N SER A 302 1.23 -14.61 9.20
CA SER A 302 0.77 -15.80 8.50
C SER A 302 1.80 -16.91 8.64
N GLN A 303 1.35 -18.16 8.51
CA GLN A 303 2.27 -19.30 8.56
C GLN A 303 3.00 -19.52 7.24
N TYR A 304 2.40 -19.08 6.14
CA TYR A 304 2.93 -19.24 4.77
C TYR A 304 2.31 -18.20 3.83
N VAL A 305 2.93 -18.04 2.68
CA VAL A 305 2.40 -17.29 1.53
C VAL A 305 1.84 -18.30 0.52
N THR A 306 0.71 -18.00 -0.10
CA THR A 306 0.08 -18.86 -1.11
C THR A 306 0.16 -18.20 -2.49
N LEU A 307 0.42 -19.00 -3.53
CA LEU A 307 0.35 -18.56 -4.93
C LEU A 307 -0.70 -19.39 -5.68
N GLY A 308 -1.41 -18.74 -6.60
CA GLY A 308 -2.41 -19.36 -7.46
C GLY A 308 -3.79 -19.49 -6.84
N ARG A 309 -3.96 -19.13 -5.58
CA ARG A 309 -5.24 -19.00 -4.88
C ARG A 309 -5.09 -18.29 -3.56
N ASN A 310 -6.20 -17.85 -2.97
CA ASN A 310 -6.19 -17.50 -1.56
C ASN A 310 -6.36 -18.75 -0.67
N ALA A 311 -5.89 -18.66 0.56
CA ALA A 311 -5.91 -19.80 1.49
C ALA A 311 -7.33 -20.17 1.95
N GLU A 312 -8.28 -19.24 1.92
CA GLU A 312 -9.55 -19.33 2.63
C GLU A 312 -10.76 -19.48 1.72
N HIS A 313 -10.86 -18.68 0.67
CA HIS A 313 -12.05 -18.56 -0.16
C HIS A 313 -12.00 -19.34 -1.46
N ASN A 314 -10.88 -20.03 -1.72
CA ASN A 314 -10.71 -20.82 -2.93
C ASN A 314 -10.91 -20.01 -4.23
N TRP A 315 -10.27 -18.84 -4.32
CA TRP A 315 -10.23 -17.99 -5.51
C TRP A 315 -9.11 -18.43 -6.45
N PRO A 316 -9.31 -19.43 -7.29
CA PRO A 316 -8.23 -19.96 -8.12
C PRO A 316 -7.84 -18.97 -9.21
N PHE A 317 -6.56 -18.77 -9.37
CA PHE A 317 -6.02 -18.00 -10.46
C PHE A 317 -5.93 -18.85 -11.74
N THR A 318 -6.39 -18.28 -12.85
CA THR A 318 -6.27 -18.84 -14.20
C THR A 318 -5.49 -17.86 -15.08
N GLY A 319 -4.32 -18.25 -15.56
CA GLY A 319 -3.47 -17.38 -16.36
C GLY A 319 -1.99 -17.69 -16.22
N TYR A 320 -1.17 -16.67 -16.34
CA TYR A 320 0.27 -16.79 -16.41
C TYR A 320 0.93 -15.80 -15.45
N LEU A 321 1.87 -16.31 -14.66
CA LEU A 321 2.72 -15.51 -13.78
C LEU A 321 4.16 -15.61 -14.28
N HIS A 322 4.75 -14.50 -14.74
CA HIS A 322 6.15 -14.47 -15.12
C HIS A 322 7.05 -14.24 -13.90
N SER A 323 6.70 -13.25 -13.06
CA SER A 323 7.49 -12.92 -11.86
C SER A 323 6.63 -12.26 -10.79
N LEU A 324 7.07 -12.44 -9.53
CA LEU A 324 6.47 -11.80 -8.36
C LEU A 324 7.58 -11.42 -7.39
N LYS A 325 7.52 -10.17 -6.89
CA LYS A 325 8.45 -9.66 -5.88
C LYS A 325 7.70 -8.90 -4.81
N LEU A 326 8.14 -9.04 -3.56
CA LEU A 326 7.65 -8.28 -2.40
C LEU A 326 8.85 -7.80 -1.59
N TRP A 327 8.88 -6.52 -1.28
CA TRP A 327 9.86 -5.89 -0.39
C TRP A 327 9.20 -5.40 0.89
N ASP A 328 9.92 -5.43 1.98
CA ASP A 328 9.52 -4.85 3.27
C ASP A 328 9.96 -3.38 3.39
N GLU A 329 10.05 -2.70 2.29
CA GLU A 329 10.34 -1.27 2.22
C GLU A 329 9.52 -0.57 1.12
N TYR A 330 9.24 0.69 1.36
CA TYR A 330 8.65 1.56 0.35
C TYR A 330 9.70 1.94 -0.70
N ILE A 331 9.47 1.53 -1.93
CA ILE A 331 10.31 1.87 -3.08
C ILE A 331 9.49 2.75 -4.02
N PRO A 332 9.64 4.08 -3.95
CA PRO A 332 8.87 4.97 -4.79
C PRO A 332 9.25 4.81 -6.26
N ILE A 333 8.29 5.02 -7.11
CA ILE A 333 8.54 5.17 -8.54
C ILE A 333 9.22 6.53 -8.75
N LYS A 334 10.45 6.51 -9.27
CA LYS A 334 11.16 7.74 -9.65
C LYS A 334 10.61 8.22 -10.99
N LYS A 335 10.22 9.48 -11.04
CA LYS A 335 9.83 10.18 -12.26
C LYS A 335 11.02 10.46 -13.15
#